data_0f1b42093756ca2a34437c755c31f8d2
#
_entry.id   0f1b42093756ca2a34437c755c31f8d2
#
_cell.length_a   1.000
_cell.length_b   1.000
_cell.length_c   1.000
_cell.angle_alpha   90.00
_cell.angle_beta   90.00
_cell.angle_gamma   90.00
#
_symmetry.space_group_name_H-M   'P 1'
#
loop_
_entity.id
_entity.type
_entity.pdbx_description
1 polymer ?
#
loop_
_entity_poly.entity_id
_entity_poly.type
_entity_poly.pdbx_seq_one_letter_code
_entity_poly.pdbx_strand_id
1 'polypeptide(L)'
;LLQEKFGEDIDIVVIDHDTDGSVSTCMLAEEYINNDDALLIYTPDVYFQESFDFNDIPVASDGHILTFKANSPAHSYVRKDENGLVIETREKEVISDEAAVGVYYFSTGSMFVDYANSMIDNDIRTKGEFYICPLYDMMAKRDCYITTSQVEKMHVLGTPQELKFFTDNASCVFGEKPIALCCDHSGYELKEIAKRLLDKHHIRYIDHGC
;
A
#
# COMPACT_ATOMS: atom_id res chain seq x y z
N LEU A 1 -7.75 -15.44 -12.10
CA LEU A 1 -8.59 -14.33 -11.65
C LEU A 1 -8.00 -12.96 -12.04
N LEU A 2 -6.77 -12.60 -11.57
CA LEU A 2 -6.14 -11.31 -11.94
C LEU A 2 -5.85 -11.23 -13.44
N GLN A 3 -5.26 -12.25 -14.01
CA GLN A 3 -4.96 -12.34 -15.44
C GLN A 3 -6.23 -12.36 -16.31
N GLU A 4 -7.32 -12.99 -15.83
CA GLU A 4 -8.63 -12.94 -16.49
C GLU A 4 -9.25 -11.53 -16.49
N LYS A 5 -8.97 -10.75 -15.43
CA LYS A 5 -9.53 -9.40 -15.27
C LYS A 5 -8.72 -8.34 -16.01
N PHE A 6 -7.40 -8.45 -16.02
CA PHE A 6 -6.48 -7.42 -16.51
C PHE A 6 -5.72 -7.82 -17.79
N GLY A 7 -5.84 -9.09 -18.23
CA GLY A 7 -5.25 -9.57 -19.47
C GLY A 7 -3.73 -9.47 -19.48
N GLU A 8 -3.20 -8.86 -20.56
CA GLU A 8 -1.77 -8.64 -20.77
C GLU A 8 -1.25 -7.35 -20.09
N ASP A 9 -2.14 -6.59 -19.44
CA ASP A 9 -1.79 -5.33 -18.77
C ASP A 9 -1.12 -5.56 -17.39
N ILE A 10 -0.95 -6.83 -16.97
CA ILE A 10 -0.27 -7.19 -15.72
C ILE A 10 0.74 -8.31 -15.91
N ASP A 11 1.86 -8.20 -15.22
CA ASP A 11 2.81 -9.27 -15.02
C ASP A 11 2.64 -9.88 -13.63
N ILE A 12 2.71 -11.20 -13.53
CA ILE A 12 2.56 -11.93 -12.27
C ILE A 12 3.85 -12.71 -12.00
N VAL A 13 4.59 -12.26 -10.98
CA VAL A 13 5.74 -13.00 -10.47
C VAL A 13 5.26 -13.94 -9.37
N VAL A 14 5.33 -15.25 -9.65
CA VAL A 14 4.93 -16.29 -8.69
C VAL A 14 6.12 -16.67 -7.84
N ILE A 15 5.95 -16.65 -6.52
CA ILE A 15 6.95 -17.06 -5.54
C ILE A 15 6.46 -18.33 -4.82
N ASP A 16 7.38 -19.25 -4.53
CA ASP A 16 7.13 -20.56 -3.91
C ASP A 16 7.81 -20.71 -2.53
N HIS A 17 8.37 -19.63 -2.02
CA HIS A 17 9.09 -19.57 -0.75
C HIS A 17 8.82 -18.25 -0.02
N ASP A 18 9.08 -18.23 1.30
CA ASP A 18 9.04 -17.01 2.09
C ASP A 18 10.25 -16.13 1.76
N THR A 19 10.02 -14.82 1.72
CA THR A 19 11.08 -13.81 1.51
C THR A 19 11.49 -13.15 2.83
N ASP A 20 12.64 -12.51 2.84
CA ASP A 20 13.18 -11.78 3.99
C ASP A 20 12.49 -10.40 4.23
N GLY A 21 11.24 -10.24 3.82
CA GLY A 21 10.44 -9.03 3.98
C GLY A 21 10.05 -8.36 2.67
N SER A 22 9.35 -7.23 2.78
CA SER A 22 8.69 -6.59 1.63
C SER A 22 9.67 -6.08 0.56
N VAL A 23 10.85 -5.61 0.94
CA VAL A 23 11.90 -5.22 -0.03
C VAL A 23 12.36 -6.43 -0.83
N SER A 24 12.68 -7.55 -0.16
CA SER A 24 13.10 -8.78 -0.85
C SER A 24 12.02 -9.30 -1.79
N THR A 25 10.75 -9.18 -1.41
CA THR A 25 9.62 -9.54 -2.27
C THR A 25 9.57 -8.67 -3.52
N CYS A 26 9.70 -7.35 -3.39
CA CYS A 26 9.72 -6.43 -4.52
C CYS A 26 10.92 -6.69 -5.45
N MET A 27 12.09 -7.04 -4.90
CA MET A 27 13.29 -7.35 -5.68
C MET A 27 13.15 -8.59 -6.57
N LEU A 28 12.19 -9.48 -6.31
CA LEU A 28 11.89 -10.58 -7.25
C LEU A 28 11.30 -10.11 -8.59
N ALA A 29 10.83 -8.86 -8.63
CA ALA A 29 10.36 -8.20 -9.85
C ALA A 29 11.41 -7.21 -10.42
N GLU A 30 12.68 -7.29 -10.01
CA GLU A 30 13.73 -6.33 -10.40
C GLU A 30 13.81 -6.12 -11.91
N GLU A 31 13.72 -7.17 -12.71
CA GLU A 31 13.80 -7.09 -14.17
C GLU A 31 12.72 -6.19 -14.79
N TYR A 32 11.56 -6.02 -14.13
CA TYR A 32 10.46 -5.19 -14.59
C TYR A 32 10.54 -3.76 -14.06
N ILE A 33 11.09 -3.58 -12.85
CA ILE A 33 11.06 -2.30 -12.14
C ILE A 33 12.38 -1.53 -12.19
N ASN A 34 13.49 -2.16 -12.57
CA ASN A 34 14.81 -1.50 -12.63
C ASN A 34 14.96 -0.65 -13.90
N ASN A 35 14.27 0.48 -13.93
CA ASN A 35 14.24 1.40 -15.07
C ASN A 35 14.02 2.85 -14.58
N ASP A 36 13.90 3.79 -15.52
CA ASP A 36 13.73 5.22 -15.24
C ASP A 36 12.25 5.63 -15.06
N ASP A 37 11.31 4.69 -15.14
CA ASP A 37 9.91 4.97 -14.90
C ASP A 37 9.63 5.09 -13.39
N ALA A 38 8.63 5.90 -13.04
CA ALA A 38 8.18 6.03 -11.68
C ALA A 38 7.64 4.70 -11.11
N LEU A 39 8.02 4.36 -9.89
CA LEU A 39 7.58 3.15 -9.22
C LEU A 39 6.61 3.46 -8.09
N LEU A 40 5.44 2.82 -8.12
CA LEU A 40 4.52 2.79 -7.01
C LEU A 40 4.46 1.39 -6.41
N ILE A 41 4.71 1.29 -5.11
CA ILE A 41 4.54 0.06 -4.35
C ILE A 41 3.30 0.22 -3.46
N TYR A 42 2.36 -0.72 -3.59
CA TYR A 42 1.15 -0.79 -2.80
C TYR A 42 1.09 -2.12 -2.05
N THR A 43 0.96 -2.08 -0.72
CA THR A 43 0.72 -3.28 0.08
C THR A 43 -0.78 -3.60 0.09
N PRO A 44 -1.21 -4.80 -0.37
CA PRO A 44 -2.62 -5.07 -0.65
C PRO A 44 -3.47 -5.33 0.62
N ASP A 45 -2.86 -5.30 1.79
CA ASP A 45 -3.48 -5.55 3.09
C ASP A 45 -4.00 -4.28 3.79
N VAL A 46 -4.17 -3.21 3.04
CA VAL A 46 -4.69 -1.93 3.53
C VAL A 46 -5.82 -1.41 2.65
N TYR A 47 -6.74 -0.69 3.26
CA TYR A 47 -7.80 0.06 2.58
C TYR A 47 -7.89 1.48 3.13
N PHE A 48 -8.01 2.47 2.26
CA PHE A 48 -8.29 3.87 2.61
C PHE A 48 -9.34 4.45 1.64
N GLN A 49 -10.13 5.40 2.12
CA GLN A 49 -11.34 5.87 1.42
C GLN A 49 -11.12 7.00 0.43
N GLU A 50 -10.03 7.72 0.55
CA GLU A 50 -9.78 8.90 -0.26
C GLU A 50 -9.17 8.54 -1.61
N SER A 51 -9.62 9.28 -2.63
CA SER A 51 -8.93 9.27 -3.91
C SER A 51 -7.65 10.09 -3.77
N PHE A 52 -6.51 9.42 -3.72
CA PHE A 52 -5.22 10.05 -3.90
C PHE A 52 -4.92 10.13 -5.40
N ASP A 53 -4.63 11.33 -5.90
CA ASP A 53 -4.16 11.50 -7.27
C ASP A 53 -2.62 11.55 -7.27
N PHE A 54 -1.99 10.59 -7.95
CA PHE A 54 -0.54 10.56 -8.08
C PHE A 54 0.02 11.77 -8.84
N ASN A 55 -0.80 12.49 -9.60
CA ASN A 55 -0.43 13.76 -10.21
C ASN A 55 -0.25 14.89 -9.19
N ASP A 56 -0.72 14.73 -7.96
CA ASP A 56 -0.51 15.67 -6.87
C ASP A 56 0.86 15.52 -6.21
N ILE A 57 1.62 14.46 -6.53
CA ILE A 57 3.02 14.33 -6.07
C ILE A 57 3.86 15.42 -6.74
N PRO A 58 4.59 16.25 -5.96
CA PRO A 58 5.46 17.24 -6.57
C PRO A 58 6.48 16.60 -7.52
N VAL A 59 6.60 17.14 -8.73
CA VAL A 59 7.49 16.60 -9.79
C VAL A 59 8.96 16.49 -9.33
N ALA A 60 9.37 17.32 -8.37
CA ALA A 60 10.72 17.26 -7.80
C ALA A 60 10.89 16.20 -6.71
N SER A 61 9.84 15.45 -6.35
CA SER A 61 9.94 14.45 -5.29
C SER A 61 10.71 13.22 -5.77
N ASP A 62 11.80 12.90 -5.07
CA ASP A 62 12.52 11.63 -5.22
C ASP A 62 11.70 10.46 -4.66
N GLY A 63 10.91 10.73 -3.61
CA GLY A 63 10.03 9.76 -2.97
C GLY A 63 8.80 10.41 -2.37
N HIS A 64 7.72 9.61 -2.24
CA HIS A 64 6.49 10.05 -1.58
C HIS A 64 5.87 8.92 -0.78
N ILE A 65 5.37 9.24 0.41
CA ILE A 65 4.75 8.28 1.34
C ILE A 65 3.33 8.72 1.66
N LEU A 66 2.35 7.86 1.45
CA LEU A 66 1.00 8.09 1.98
C LEU A 66 1.00 7.80 3.48
N THR A 67 0.45 8.72 4.27
CA THR A 67 0.43 8.66 5.74
C THR A 67 -0.97 8.78 6.30
N PHE A 68 -1.13 8.40 7.55
CA PHE A 68 -2.35 8.61 8.34
C PHE A 68 -1.97 8.86 9.82
N LYS A 69 -2.91 9.38 10.60
CA LYS A 69 -2.67 9.60 12.04
C LYS A 69 -2.78 8.31 12.83
N ALA A 70 -1.70 7.95 13.53
CA ALA A 70 -1.63 6.79 14.41
C ALA A 70 -0.66 6.99 15.56
N ASN A 71 -0.73 6.09 16.55
CA ASN A 71 0.16 6.07 17.72
C ASN A 71 0.49 4.62 18.17
N SER A 72 0.25 3.63 17.31
CA SER A 72 0.51 2.22 17.61
C SER A 72 1.84 1.77 17.03
N PRO A 73 2.71 1.07 17.78
CA PRO A 73 3.99 0.54 17.27
C PRO A 73 3.82 -0.60 16.26
N ALA A 74 2.61 -0.85 15.76
CA ALA A 74 2.35 -1.80 14.67
C ALA A 74 2.71 -1.25 13.28
N HIS A 75 2.86 0.08 13.15
CA HIS A 75 3.07 0.77 11.88
C HIS A 75 4.50 1.29 11.73
N SER A 76 4.83 1.67 10.49
CA SER A 76 5.99 2.49 10.17
C SER A 76 5.65 3.97 10.37
N TYR A 77 6.62 4.78 10.76
CA TYR A 77 6.40 6.20 11.05
C TYR A 77 7.34 7.09 10.27
N VAL A 78 6.89 8.31 9.96
CA VAL A 78 7.68 9.35 9.31
C VAL A 78 7.80 10.57 10.23
N ARG A 79 8.97 11.19 10.27
CA ARG A 79 9.20 12.49 10.91
C ARG A 79 9.61 13.50 9.86
N LYS A 80 9.00 14.68 9.91
CA LYS A 80 9.22 15.77 8.97
C LYS A 80 9.96 16.95 9.62
N ASP A 81 10.63 17.73 8.80
CA ASP A 81 11.18 19.02 9.17
C ASP A 81 10.09 20.13 9.18
N GLU A 82 10.51 21.37 9.42
CA GLU A 82 9.64 22.55 9.43
C GLU A 82 9.05 22.91 8.05
N ASN A 83 9.64 22.37 6.97
CA ASN A 83 9.16 22.54 5.59
C ASN A 83 8.21 21.42 5.15
N GLY A 84 7.98 20.43 6.01
CA GLY A 84 7.13 19.28 5.73
C GLY A 84 7.83 18.16 4.97
N LEU A 85 9.15 18.18 4.84
CA LEU A 85 9.95 17.14 4.20
C LEU A 85 10.30 16.01 5.17
N VAL A 86 10.29 14.78 4.71
CA VAL A 86 10.66 13.61 5.51
C VAL A 86 12.17 13.63 5.78
N ILE A 87 12.54 13.65 7.06
CA ILE A 87 13.94 13.62 7.52
C ILE A 87 14.32 12.32 8.21
N GLU A 88 13.32 11.50 8.58
CA GLU A 88 13.54 10.23 9.26
C GLU A 88 12.31 9.33 9.07
N THR A 89 12.55 8.05 8.91
CA THR A 89 11.51 7.02 9.02
C THR A 89 11.94 5.91 9.98
N ARG A 90 10.97 5.29 10.66
CA ARG A 90 11.19 4.12 11.53
C ARG A 90 10.11 3.08 11.31
N GLU A 91 10.52 1.84 11.25
CA GLU A 91 9.64 0.69 11.20
C GLU A 91 9.31 0.21 12.61
N LYS A 92 8.00 0.11 12.92
CA LYS A 92 7.49 -0.39 14.21
C LYS A 92 8.01 0.38 15.45
N GLU A 93 8.29 1.66 15.27
CA GLU A 93 8.72 2.59 16.31
C GLU A 93 8.02 3.94 16.13
N VAL A 94 7.31 4.39 17.16
CA VAL A 94 6.54 5.64 17.13
C VAL A 94 7.48 6.83 17.33
N ILE A 95 7.81 7.54 16.26
CA ILE A 95 8.66 8.75 16.27
C ILE A 95 7.90 10.04 15.99
N SER A 96 6.62 9.92 15.64
CA SER A 96 5.70 11.02 15.32
C SER A 96 4.25 10.52 15.47
N ASP A 97 3.28 11.33 15.07
CA ASP A 97 1.88 10.92 14.94
C ASP A 97 1.49 10.56 13.48
N GLU A 98 2.45 10.52 12.55
CA GLU A 98 2.23 10.16 11.15
C GLU A 98 2.80 8.78 10.84
N ALA A 99 1.90 7.83 10.60
CA ALA A 99 2.24 6.47 10.20
C ALA A 99 2.07 6.27 8.68
N ALA A 100 2.90 5.43 8.08
CA ALA A 100 2.78 5.06 6.68
C ALA A 100 1.57 4.14 6.45
N VAL A 101 0.81 4.40 5.37
CA VAL A 101 -0.35 3.60 4.95
C VAL A 101 0.07 2.26 4.33
N GLY A 102 1.27 2.20 3.75
CA GLY A 102 1.70 1.04 2.93
C GLY A 102 1.65 1.34 1.43
N VAL A 103 1.60 2.63 1.07
CA VAL A 103 1.72 3.11 -0.32
C VAL A 103 2.95 3.99 -0.43
N TYR A 104 3.86 3.60 -1.29
CA TYR A 104 5.20 4.15 -1.42
C TYR A 104 5.50 4.47 -2.87
N TYR A 105 5.94 5.69 -3.15
CA TYR A 105 6.33 6.17 -4.47
C TYR A 105 7.83 6.46 -4.50
N PHE A 106 8.49 6.04 -5.56
CA PHE A 106 9.86 6.39 -5.92
C PHE A 106 9.83 7.05 -7.31
N SER A 107 10.62 8.10 -7.49
CA SER A 107 10.68 8.83 -8.77
C SER A 107 11.16 7.95 -9.93
N THR A 108 11.96 6.93 -9.64
CA THR A 108 12.34 5.88 -10.61
C THR A 108 12.40 4.51 -9.92
N GLY A 109 12.13 3.45 -10.68
CA GLY A 109 12.30 2.09 -10.19
C GLY A 109 13.76 1.76 -9.92
N SER A 110 14.68 2.28 -10.73
CA SER A 110 16.13 2.13 -10.51
C SER A 110 16.59 2.71 -9.17
N MET A 111 16.02 3.85 -8.75
CA MET A 111 16.30 4.40 -7.41
C MET A 111 15.87 3.44 -6.29
N PHE A 112 14.68 2.86 -6.37
CA PHE A 112 14.25 1.83 -5.41
C PHE A 112 15.24 0.67 -5.37
N VAL A 113 15.62 0.13 -6.54
CA VAL A 113 16.54 -1.03 -6.65
C VAL A 113 17.91 -0.71 -6.05
N ASP A 114 18.46 0.49 -6.28
CA ASP A 114 19.76 0.91 -5.73
C ASP A 114 19.72 0.97 -4.20
N TYR A 115 18.67 1.56 -3.62
CA TYR A 115 18.51 1.61 -2.16
C TYR A 115 18.19 0.23 -1.56
N ALA A 116 17.40 -0.60 -2.25
CA ALA A 116 17.10 -1.97 -1.83
C ALA A 116 18.38 -2.83 -1.79
N ASN A 117 19.20 -2.80 -2.84
CA ASN A 117 20.49 -3.47 -2.87
C ASN A 117 21.41 -2.99 -1.74
N SER A 118 21.50 -1.66 -1.54
CA SER A 118 22.29 -1.09 -0.45
C SER A 118 21.79 -1.55 0.93
N MET A 119 20.49 -1.69 1.12
CA MET A 119 19.89 -2.20 2.37
C MET A 119 20.26 -3.67 2.59
N ILE A 120 20.14 -4.50 1.55
CA ILE A 120 20.40 -5.94 1.61
C ILE A 120 21.91 -6.19 1.83
N ASP A 121 22.78 -5.54 1.06
CA ASP A 121 24.24 -5.70 1.15
C ASP A 121 24.80 -5.31 2.51
N ASN A 122 24.19 -4.34 3.17
CA ASN A 122 24.59 -3.89 4.52
C ASN A 122 23.78 -4.55 5.64
N ASP A 123 22.91 -5.52 5.33
CA ASP A 123 22.05 -6.26 6.26
C ASP A 123 21.24 -5.34 7.20
N ILE A 124 20.70 -4.25 6.66
CA ILE A 124 19.91 -3.24 7.43
C ILE A 124 18.49 -3.76 7.63
N ARG A 125 18.27 -4.49 8.72
CA ARG A 125 16.99 -5.14 9.05
C ARG A 125 16.28 -4.47 10.21
N THR A 126 14.95 -4.56 10.19
CA THR A 126 14.11 -4.29 11.36
C THR A 126 13.40 -5.58 11.77
N LYS A 127 13.61 -6.02 13.02
CA LYS A 127 13.04 -7.29 13.53
C LYS A 127 13.31 -8.52 12.63
N GLY A 128 14.44 -8.51 11.93
CA GLY A 128 14.88 -9.62 11.07
C GLY A 128 14.44 -9.52 9.62
N GLU A 129 13.66 -8.51 9.22
CA GLU A 129 13.12 -8.36 7.88
C GLU A 129 13.56 -7.04 7.21
N PHE A 130 13.53 -7.01 5.89
CA PHE A 130 13.77 -5.83 5.06
C PHE A 130 12.43 -5.16 4.69
N TYR A 131 12.13 -4.05 5.34
CA TYR A 131 10.90 -3.26 5.11
C TYR A 131 11.16 -2.08 4.17
N ILE A 132 10.10 -1.64 3.45
CA ILE A 132 10.20 -0.54 2.47
C ILE A 132 10.38 0.81 3.16
N CYS A 133 9.64 1.09 4.23
CA CYS A 133 9.69 2.41 4.88
C CYS A 133 11.11 2.84 5.31
N PRO A 134 12.00 1.99 5.85
CA PRO A 134 13.38 2.35 6.16
C PRO A 134 14.24 2.74 4.96
N LEU A 135 13.87 2.42 3.71
CA LEU A 135 14.58 2.93 2.53
C LEU A 135 14.53 4.46 2.48
N TYR A 136 13.40 5.05 2.87
CA TYR A 136 13.25 6.51 2.93
C TYR A 136 14.14 7.17 4.00
N ASP A 137 14.47 6.49 5.09
CA ASP A 137 15.47 6.96 6.05
C ASP A 137 16.87 6.99 5.42
N MET A 138 17.18 6.00 4.57
CA MET A 138 18.43 5.99 3.81
C MET A 138 18.46 7.08 2.75
N MET A 139 17.33 7.34 2.07
CA MET A 139 17.17 8.41 1.08
C MET A 139 17.29 9.78 1.73
N ALA A 140 16.60 10.02 2.86
CA ALA A 140 16.65 11.28 3.61
C ALA A 140 18.08 11.62 4.07
N LYS A 141 18.86 10.63 4.49
CA LYS A 141 20.28 10.80 4.85
C LYS A 141 21.20 11.18 3.68
N ARG A 142 20.71 11.08 2.45
CA ARG A 142 21.39 11.50 1.22
C ARG A 142 20.74 12.73 0.58
N ASP A 143 20.03 13.51 1.39
CA ASP A 143 19.37 14.75 1.01
C ASP A 143 18.32 14.59 -0.13
N CYS A 144 17.72 13.40 -0.29
CA CYS A 144 16.61 13.20 -1.22
C CYS A 144 15.38 13.98 -0.78
N TYR A 145 14.65 14.53 -1.77
CA TYR A 145 13.42 15.28 -1.55
C TYR A 145 12.22 14.36 -1.38
N ILE A 146 11.81 14.08 -0.14
CA ILE A 146 10.75 13.12 0.19
C ILE A 146 9.57 13.86 0.77
N THR A 147 8.40 13.67 0.15
CA THR A 147 7.14 14.31 0.52
C THR A 147 6.13 13.31 1.09
N THR A 148 5.05 13.81 1.67
CA THR A 148 3.94 12.98 2.17
C THR A 148 2.60 13.56 1.80
N SER A 149 1.58 12.70 1.65
CA SER A 149 0.17 13.08 1.68
C SER A 149 -0.55 12.29 2.75
N GLN A 150 -1.49 12.95 3.46
CA GLN A 150 -2.20 12.31 4.56
C GLN A 150 -3.60 11.92 4.14
N VAL A 151 -3.97 10.66 4.42
CA VAL A 151 -5.35 10.17 4.32
C VAL A 151 -6.05 10.27 5.68
N GLU A 152 -7.37 10.52 5.68
CA GLU A 152 -8.12 10.68 6.94
C GLU A 152 -8.31 9.34 7.65
N LYS A 153 -8.61 8.28 6.88
CA LYS A 153 -8.91 6.95 7.44
C LYS A 153 -8.20 5.85 6.68
N MET A 154 -7.56 4.97 7.44
CA MET A 154 -6.96 3.75 6.92
C MET A 154 -7.47 2.55 7.73
N HIS A 155 -7.68 1.44 7.06
CA HIS A 155 -8.07 0.16 7.64
C HIS A 155 -7.04 -0.90 7.28
N VAL A 156 -6.53 -1.60 8.30
CA VAL A 156 -5.63 -2.75 8.11
C VAL A 156 -6.48 -3.99 7.85
N LEU A 157 -6.08 -4.79 6.87
CA LEU A 157 -6.76 -6.01 6.41
C LEU A 157 -5.84 -7.23 6.43
N GLY A 158 -4.66 -7.09 7.04
CA GLY A 158 -3.57 -8.08 6.97
C GLY A 158 -3.78 -9.34 7.82
N THR A 159 -4.76 -9.33 8.75
CA THR A 159 -5.10 -10.51 9.54
C THR A 159 -6.57 -10.89 9.39
N PRO A 160 -6.95 -12.18 9.60
CA PRO A 160 -8.35 -12.58 9.57
C PRO A 160 -9.24 -11.81 10.54
N GLN A 161 -8.70 -11.38 11.68
CA GLN A 161 -9.42 -10.58 12.67
C GLN A 161 -9.68 -9.16 12.19
N GLU A 162 -8.70 -8.52 11.57
CA GLU A 162 -8.82 -7.18 10.99
C GLU A 162 -9.79 -7.18 9.81
N LEU A 163 -9.66 -8.16 8.90
CA LEU A 163 -10.59 -8.32 7.79
C LEU A 163 -12.03 -8.55 8.30
N LYS A 164 -12.19 -9.39 9.33
CA LYS A 164 -13.50 -9.60 9.94
C LYS A 164 -14.06 -8.33 10.57
N PHE A 165 -13.23 -7.60 11.33
CA PHE A 165 -13.64 -6.32 11.90
C PHE A 165 -14.07 -5.32 10.82
N PHE A 166 -13.30 -5.22 9.73
CA PHE A 166 -13.62 -4.36 8.59
C PHE A 166 -14.96 -4.76 7.95
N THR A 167 -15.18 -6.05 7.67
CA THR A 167 -16.42 -6.52 7.05
C THR A 167 -17.63 -6.37 7.96
N ASP A 168 -17.47 -6.62 9.26
CA ASP A 168 -18.54 -6.42 10.26
C ASP A 168 -18.95 -4.94 10.41
N ASN A 169 -18.06 -4.00 10.07
CA ASN A 169 -18.27 -2.55 10.13
C ASN A 169 -18.32 -1.87 8.75
N ALA A 170 -18.47 -2.63 7.68
CA ALA A 170 -18.43 -2.11 6.31
C ALA A 170 -19.44 -0.99 6.03
N SER A 171 -20.61 -1.02 6.65
CA SER A 171 -21.61 0.07 6.55
C SER A 171 -21.11 1.41 7.09
N CYS A 172 -20.25 1.38 8.13
CA CYS A 172 -19.62 2.58 8.67
C CYS A 172 -18.51 3.11 7.75
N VAL A 173 -17.88 2.23 6.97
CA VAL A 173 -16.78 2.55 6.05
C VAL A 173 -17.33 3.11 4.74
N PHE A 174 -18.28 2.42 4.14
CA PHE A 174 -18.83 2.78 2.82
C PHE A 174 -20.01 3.77 2.90
N GLY A 175 -20.46 4.09 4.12
CA GLY A 175 -21.60 4.98 4.35
C GLY A 175 -22.92 4.41 3.85
N GLU A 176 -23.94 5.29 3.71
CA GLU A 176 -25.27 4.88 3.23
C GLU A 176 -25.37 4.74 1.70
N LYS A 177 -24.28 5.01 0.95
CA LYS A 177 -24.30 4.86 -0.51
C LYS A 177 -24.36 3.38 -0.87
N PRO A 178 -25.29 2.98 -1.75
CA PRO A 178 -25.37 1.58 -2.15
C PRO A 178 -24.13 1.17 -2.97
N ILE A 179 -23.68 -0.04 -2.75
CA ILE A 179 -22.62 -0.65 -3.55
C ILE A 179 -23.21 -1.02 -4.92
N ALA A 180 -22.56 -0.62 -6.01
CA ALA A 180 -22.91 -1.07 -7.35
C ALA A 180 -22.35 -2.49 -7.59
N LEU A 181 -23.22 -3.44 -7.91
CA LEU A 181 -22.83 -4.80 -8.27
C LEU A 181 -23.10 -5.01 -9.77
N CYS A 182 -22.08 -5.44 -10.48
CA CYS A 182 -22.20 -5.92 -11.84
C CYS A 182 -21.25 -7.10 -12.05
N CYS A 183 -21.57 -7.96 -13.02
CA CYS A 183 -20.67 -9.04 -13.44
C CYS A 183 -20.94 -9.36 -14.90
N ASP A 184 -20.09 -10.13 -15.52
CA ASP A 184 -20.37 -10.91 -16.72
C ASP A 184 -21.01 -12.26 -16.35
N HIS A 185 -21.27 -13.10 -17.34
CA HIS A 185 -21.88 -14.42 -17.12
C HIS A 185 -21.01 -15.35 -16.26
N SER A 186 -19.69 -15.23 -16.32
CA SER A 186 -18.78 -16.07 -15.53
C SER A 186 -18.69 -15.64 -14.05
N GLY A 187 -18.96 -14.36 -13.76
CA GLY A 187 -18.98 -13.81 -12.40
C GLY A 187 -20.31 -13.97 -11.65
N TYR A 188 -21.36 -14.54 -12.28
CA TYR A 188 -22.70 -14.58 -11.70
C TYR A 188 -22.76 -15.24 -10.31
N GLU A 189 -22.15 -16.41 -10.15
CA GLU A 189 -22.17 -17.12 -8.87
C GLU A 189 -21.47 -16.33 -7.76
N LEU A 190 -20.36 -15.68 -8.10
CA LEU A 190 -19.62 -14.83 -7.16
C LEU A 190 -20.42 -13.60 -6.76
N LYS A 191 -21.13 -12.99 -7.72
CA LYS A 191 -22.04 -11.86 -7.43
C LYS A 191 -23.16 -12.29 -6.48
N GLU A 192 -23.76 -13.46 -6.66
CA GLU A 192 -24.81 -13.96 -5.76
C GLU A 192 -24.27 -14.27 -4.35
N ILE A 193 -23.00 -14.69 -4.22
CA ILE A 193 -22.32 -14.81 -2.92
C ILE A 193 -22.14 -13.44 -2.29
N ALA A 194 -21.65 -12.46 -3.06
CA ALA A 194 -21.47 -11.09 -2.59
C ALA A 194 -22.79 -10.48 -2.12
N LYS A 195 -23.89 -10.64 -2.85
CA LYS A 195 -25.23 -10.18 -2.46
C LYS A 195 -25.66 -10.76 -1.11
N ARG A 196 -25.49 -12.08 -0.93
CA ARG A 196 -25.82 -12.75 0.36
C ARG A 196 -25.00 -12.21 1.53
N LEU A 197 -23.72 -11.87 1.31
CA LEU A 197 -22.88 -11.24 2.32
C LEU A 197 -23.34 -9.82 2.65
N LEU A 198 -23.67 -9.02 1.63
CA LEU A 198 -24.17 -7.66 1.81
C LEU A 198 -25.52 -7.65 2.54
N ASP A 199 -26.44 -8.57 2.18
CA ASP A 199 -27.71 -8.73 2.87
C ASP A 199 -27.53 -9.12 4.33
N LYS A 200 -26.64 -10.06 4.61
CA LYS A 200 -26.30 -10.51 5.96
C LYS A 200 -25.79 -9.36 6.84
N HIS A 201 -25.07 -8.41 6.25
CA HIS A 201 -24.49 -7.26 6.95
C HIS A 201 -25.32 -5.98 6.81
N HIS A 202 -26.53 -6.07 6.23
CA HIS A 202 -27.45 -4.93 6.00
C HIS A 202 -26.84 -3.79 5.18
N ILE A 203 -25.92 -4.13 4.27
CA ILE A 203 -25.26 -3.17 3.37
C ILE A 203 -26.12 -3.02 2.11
N ARG A 204 -26.51 -1.78 1.81
CA ARG A 204 -27.31 -1.47 0.62
C ARG A 204 -26.47 -1.66 -0.65
N TYR A 205 -27.07 -2.29 -1.66
CA TYR A 205 -26.45 -2.42 -2.99
C TYR A 205 -27.48 -2.23 -4.10
N ILE A 206 -26.98 -1.95 -5.30
CA ILE A 206 -27.76 -1.91 -6.55
C ILE A 206 -27.14 -2.95 -7.47
N ASP A 207 -27.94 -3.94 -7.86
CA ASP A 207 -27.54 -4.97 -8.83
C ASP A 207 -27.81 -4.45 -10.25
N HIS A 208 -26.76 -4.19 -11.01
CA HIS A 208 -26.82 -3.73 -12.40
C HIS A 208 -26.90 -4.86 -13.42
N GLY A 209 -27.09 -6.09 -12.96
CA GLY A 209 -27.22 -7.26 -13.83
C GLY A 209 -25.89 -7.85 -14.29
N CYS A 210 -25.98 -8.63 -15.34
CA CYS A 210 -24.85 -9.25 -16.05
C CYS A 210 -24.75 -8.64 -17.44
#